data_345d284732f10fe224c3cfa01969cfdd
#
_entry.id   345d284732f10fe224c3cfa01969cfdd
#
_cell.length_a   1.000
_cell.length_b   1.000
_cell.length_c   1.000
_cell.angle_alpha   90.00
_cell.angle_beta   90.00
_cell.angle_gamma   90.00
#
_symmetry.space_group_name_H-M   'P 1'
#
loop_
_entity.id
_entity.type
_entity.pdbx_description
1 polymer ?
#
loop_
_entity_poly.entity_id
_entity_poly.type
_entity_poly.pdbx_seq_one_letter_code
_entity_poly.pdbx_strand_id
1 'polypeptide(L)'
;MPVPELTRRLNGALNRVLGKDRAAAGWAPAVGAVVVRDVSVAEVGFDARFSALSRGYLYRVADAVTGRDPLARTYSWWVDEELDVAAMDRAVRELLGLHDFLSFCKPRVGATTVRELQRASVTRGADGTITVALTADAFCHHMVRSIVGAVVRVGQGRYDAAWPAQRLEARVRDATVVMAPAHGLVLDAVHYPDARELAERARVTRARRSDD
;
A
#
# COMPACT_ATOMS: atom_id res chain seq x y z
N MET A 1 -21.09 24.91 -12.53
CA MET A 1 -21.49 23.58 -13.02
C MET A 1 -21.85 22.74 -11.81
N PRO A 2 -23.00 22.07 -11.79
CA PRO A 2 -23.38 21.18 -10.68
C PRO A 2 -22.40 20.02 -10.52
N VAL A 3 -22.11 19.62 -9.28
CA VAL A 3 -21.14 18.54 -8.96
C VAL A 3 -21.46 17.22 -9.69
N PRO A 4 -22.73 16.75 -9.78
CA PRO A 4 -23.03 15.52 -10.51
C PRO A 4 -22.66 15.58 -12.00
N GLU A 5 -22.83 16.74 -12.62
CA GLU A 5 -22.45 16.95 -14.02
C GLU A 5 -20.93 16.90 -14.20
N LEU A 6 -20.15 17.45 -13.24
CA LEU A 6 -18.70 17.40 -13.25
C LEU A 6 -18.18 15.95 -13.16
N THR A 7 -18.73 15.14 -12.25
CA THR A 7 -18.40 13.71 -12.12
C THR A 7 -18.62 12.95 -13.44
N ARG A 8 -19.78 13.16 -14.09
CA ARG A 8 -20.09 12.55 -15.38
C ARG A 8 -19.11 12.97 -16.49
N ARG A 9 -18.79 14.27 -16.58
CA ARG A 9 -17.87 14.82 -17.60
C ARG A 9 -16.44 14.30 -17.40
N LEU A 10 -15.97 14.22 -16.14
CA LEU A 10 -14.65 13.67 -15.81
C LEU A 10 -14.56 12.20 -16.22
N ASN A 11 -15.55 11.37 -15.87
CA ASN A 11 -15.57 9.96 -16.29
C ASN A 11 -15.63 9.81 -17.81
N GLY A 12 -16.39 10.67 -18.51
CA GLY A 12 -16.43 10.68 -19.97
C GLY A 12 -15.07 11.03 -20.59
N ALA A 13 -14.36 12.02 -20.03
CA ALA A 13 -13.03 12.40 -20.48
C ALA A 13 -11.99 11.28 -20.22
N LEU A 14 -12.01 10.69 -19.01
CA LEU A 14 -11.16 9.56 -18.63
C LEU A 14 -11.37 8.36 -19.57
N ASN A 15 -12.62 7.98 -19.86
CA ASN A 15 -12.94 6.88 -20.76
C ASN A 15 -12.45 7.14 -22.19
N ARG A 16 -12.50 8.40 -22.66
CA ARG A 16 -11.94 8.77 -23.97
C ARG A 16 -10.43 8.59 -23.99
N VAL A 17 -9.72 9.19 -23.04
CA VAL A 17 -8.25 9.12 -22.94
C VAL A 17 -7.78 7.66 -22.78
N LEU A 18 -8.40 6.93 -21.84
CA LEU A 18 -8.03 5.53 -21.56
C LEU A 18 -8.50 4.53 -22.63
N GLY A 19 -9.48 4.88 -23.44
CA GLY A 19 -9.98 4.08 -24.54
C GLY A 19 -9.38 4.51 -25.89
N LYS A 20 -10.02 5.48 -26.54
CA LYS A 20 -9.71 5.88 -27.91
C LYS A 20 -8.31 6.44 -28.11
N ASP A 21 -7.92 7.40 -27.27
CA ASP A 21 -6.64 8.08 -27.43
C ASP A 21 -5.47 7.12 -27.13
N ARG A 22 -5.63 6.26 -26.13
CA ARG A 22 -4.67 5.22 -25.79
C ARG A 22 -4.54 4.18 -26.92
N ALA A 23 -5.66 3.74 -27.50
CA ALA A 23 -5.65 2.82 -28.64
C ALA A 23 -5.01 3.44 -29.88
N ALA A 24 -5.25 4.72 -30.16
CA ALA A 24 -4.62 5.46 -31.25
C ALA A 24 -3.10 5.59 -31.09
N ALA A 25 -2.60 5.60 -29.85
CA ALA A 25 -1.18 5.59 -29.52
C ALA A 25 -0.55 4.18 -29.49
N GLY A 26 -1.27 3.13 -29.92
CA GLY A 26 -0.78 1.74 -29.93
C GLY A 26 -0.80 1.03 -28.56
N TRP A 27 -1.49 1.58 -27.56
CA TRP A 27 -1.61 0.98 -26.24
C TRP A 27 -2.93 0.23 -26.09
N ALA A 28 -2.93 -0.85 -25.31
CA ALA A 28 -4.18 -1.55 -24.98
C ALA A 28 -5.20 -0.60 -24.33
N PRO A 29 -6.48 -0.59 -24.76
CA PRO A 29 -7.53 0.18 -24.11
C PRO A 29 -7.67 -0.16 -22.63
N ALA A 30 -7.90 0.86 -21.80
CA ALA A 30 -8.04 0.73 -20.34
C ALA A 30 -9.29 1.48 -19.85
N VAL A 31 -10.39 1.43 -20.58
CA VAL A 31 -11.69 2.01 -20.21
C VAL A 31 -12.12 1.45 -18.86
N GLY A 32 -12.56 2.33 -17.93
CA GLY A 32 -12.95 1.93 -16.58
C GLY A 32 -11.79 1.68 -15.61
N ALA A 33 -10.51 1.78 -16.04
CA ALA A 33 -9.37 1.63 -15.13
C ALA A 33 -9.27 2.77 -14.09
N VAL A 34 -9.87 3.93 -14.39
CA VAL A 34 -10.02 5.05 -13.47
C VAL A 34 -11.47 5.50 -13.46
N VAL A 35 -12.08 5.55 -12.27
CA VAL A 35 -13.45 5.98 -12.07
C VAL A 35 -13.52 7.05 -10.99
N VAL A 36 -14.02 8.22 -11.34
CA VAL A 36 -14.35 9.28 -10.37
C VAL A 36 -15.73 8.94 -9.79
N ARG A 37 -15.75 8.68 -8.47
CA ARG A 37 -17.00 8.35 -7.75
C ARG A 37 -17.70 9.57 -7.23
N ASP A 38 -16.93 10.51 -6.70
CA ASP A 38 -17.42 11.76 -6.13
C ASP A 38 -16.47 12.91 -6.39
N VAL A 39 -17.01 14.12 -6.39
CA VAL A 39 -16.28 15.38 -6.52
C VAL A 39 -16.85 16.35 -5.51
N SER A 40 -16.00 17.00 -4.74
CA SER A 40 -16.39 18.02 -3.79
C SER A 40 -15.39 19.19 -3.82
N VAL A 41 -15.83 20.33 -3.33
CA VAL A 41 -14.95 21.48 -3.10
C VAL A 41 -14.12 21.17 -1.86
N ALA A 42 -12.80 21.23 -2.02
CA ALA A 42 -11.90 21.01 -0.89
C ALA A 42 -11.83 22.27 0.00
N GLU A 43 -11.66 22.05 1.31
CA GLU A 43 -11.41 23.12 2.27
C GLU A 43 -10.11 23.86 1.97
N VAL A 44 -10.08 25.15 2.33
CA VAL A 44 -8.91 26.01 2.11
C VAL A 44 -7.68 25.43 2.84
N GLY A 45 -6.58 25.28 2.11
CA GLY A 45 -5.34 24.73 2.65
C GLY A 45 -5.26 23.20 2.65
N PHE A 46 -6.28 22.48 2.12
CA PHE A 46 -6.21 21.04 1.90
C PHE A 46 -5.05 20.68 0.96
N ASP A 47 -4.28 19.69 1.36
CA ASP A 47 -3.26 19.06 0.53
C ASP A 47 -3.41 17.54 0.61
N ALA A 48 -3.67 16.89 -0.53
CA ALA A 48 -3.93 15.44 -0.59
C ALA A 48 -2.76 14.59 -0.02
N ARG A 49 -1.53 15.10 -0.02
CA ARG A 49 -0.36 14.39 0.49
C ARG A 49 -0.04 14.74 1.94
N PHE A 50 -0.06 16.04 2.27
CA PHE A 50 0.43 16.54 3.55
C PHE A 50 -0.65 16.67 4.62
N SER A 51 -1.94 16.79 4.23
CA SER A 51 -3.05 16.76 5.18
C SER A 51 -3.39 15.35 5.68
N ALA A 52 -2.91 14.27 5.04
CA ALA A 52 -3.25 12.92 5.43
C ALA A 52 -2.63 12.52 6.77
N LEU A 53 -3.42 11.84 7.62
CA LEU A 53 -3.02 11.24 8.89
C LEU A 53 -2.35 9.89 8.70
N SER A 54 -2.98 9.03 7.89
CA SER A 54 -2.48 7.68 7.62
C SER A 54 -2.86 7.20 6.21
N ARG A 55 -2.22 6.10 5.79
CA ARG A 55 -2.51 5.36 4.56
C ARG A 55 -2.68 3.90 4.90
N GLY A 56 -3.71 3.27 4.33
CA GLY A 56 -3.95 1.85 4.40
C GLY A 56 -3.58 1.19 3.08
N TYR A 57 -2.84 0.08 3.15
CA TYR A 57 -2.52 -0.76 2.00
C TYR A 57 -2.99 -2.17 2.24
N LEU A 58 -3.50 -2.79 1.19
CA LEU A 58 -3.79 -4.22 1.13
C LEU A 58 -2.83 -4.87 0.14
N TYR A 59 -2.41 -6.09 0.45
CA TYR A 59 -1.65 -6.91 -0.48
C TYR A 59 -2.25 -8.31 -0.53
N ARG A 60 -2.56 -8.79 -1.75
CA ARG A 60 -3.20 -10.09 -1.97
C ARG A 60 -2.18 -11.14 -2.35
N VAL A 61 -2.26 -12.27 -1.66
CA VAL A 61 -1.46 -13.48 -1.93
C VAL A 61 -2.41 -14.65 -2.14
N ALA A 62 -2.16 -15.43 -3.16
CA ALA A 62 -2.79 -16.72 -3.38
C ALA A 62 -1.74 -17.82 -3.22
N ASP A 63 -2.05 -18.87 -2.47
CA ASP A 63 -1.16 -19.99 -2.18
C ASP A 63 -1.74 -21.33 -2.66
N ALA A 64 -1.13 -22.45 -2.33
CA ALA A 64 -1.58 -23.78 -2.73
C ALA A 64 -3.01 -24.09 -2.25
N VAL A 65 -3.44 -23.55 -1.10
CA VAL A 65 -4.81 -23.72 -0.58
C VAL A 65 -5.83 -22.90 -1.36
N THR A 66 -5.47 -21.66 -1.73
CA THR A 66 -6.33 -20.78 -2.55
C THR A 66 -6.57 -21.37 -3.95
N GLY A 67 -5.58 -22.06 -4.51
CA GLY A 67 -5.56 -22.46 -5.90
C GLY A 67 -5.23 -21.31 -6.88
N ARG A 68 -4.80 -21.68 -8.08
CA ARG A 68 -4.48 -20.70 -9.14
C ARG A 68 -5.73 -20.24 -9.86
N ASP A 69 -6.03 -18.95 -9.76
CA ASP A 69 -7.03 -18.29 -10.61
C ASP A 69 -6.35 -17.42 -11.68
N PRO A 70 -6.46 -17.78 -12.98
CA PRO A 70 -5.90 -16.99 -14.07
C PRO A 70 -6.44 -15.56 -14.13
N LEU A 71 -7.66 -15.31 -13.66
CA LEU A 71 -8.27 -13.97 -13.63
C LEU A 71 -7.65 -13.09 -12.53
N ALA A 72 -7.22 -13.70 -11.42
CA ALA A 72 -6.58 -13.02 -10.31
C ALA A 72 -5.08 -12.70 -10.53
N ARG A 73 -4.44 -13.21 -11.58
CA ARG A 73 -2.98 -13.10 -11.82
C ARG A 73 -2.44 -11.68 -11.87
N THR A 74 -3.27 -10.70 -12.18
CA THR A 74 -2.88 -9.29 -12.32
C THR A 74 -3.04 -8.48 -11.03
N TYR A 75 -3.62 -9.06 -9.98
CA TYR A 75 -3.85 -8.38 -8.70
C TYR A 75 -3.64 -9.26 -7.45
N SER A 76 -3.08 -10.47 -7.63
CA SER A 76 -2.72 -11.38 -6.54
C SER A 76 -1.36 -12.03 -6.82
N TRP A 77 -0.49 -12.09 -5.82
CA TRP A 77 0.79 -12.80 -5.90
C TRP A 77 0.58 -14.29 -5.64
N TRP A 78 0.89 -15.12 -6.63
CA TRP A 78 0.90 -16.56 -6.50
C TRP A 78 2.17 -17.06 -5.80
N VAL A 79 1.99 -17.92 -4.78
CA VAL A 79 3.06 -18.66 -4.06
C VAL A 79 2.72 -20.15 -4.16
N ASP A 80 3.67 -20.97 -4.57
CA ASP A 80 3.41 -22.40 -4.86
C ASP A 80 3.19 -23.23 -3.60
N GLU A 81 3.74 -22.82 -2.44
CA GLU A 81 3.58 -23.51 -1.17
C GLU A 81 2.33 -23.05 -0.42
N GLU A 82 1.80 -23.90 0.45
CA GLU A 82 0.83 -23.51 1.47
C GLU A 82 1.50 -22.60 2.50
N LEU A 83 0.83 -21.51 2.90
CA LEU A 83 1.36 -20.52 3.82
C LEU A 83 0.71 -20.64 5.21
N ASP A 84 1.54 -20.65 6.26
CA ASP A 84 1.08 -20.50 7.65
C ASP A 84 0.67 -19.05 7.92
N VAL A 85 -0.62 -18.74 7.70
CA VAL A 85 -1.20 -17.42 7.91
C VAL A 85 -1.09 -16.96 9.36
N ALA A 86 -1.17 -17.88 10.32
CA ALA A 86 -1.05 -17.52 11.73
C ALA A 86 0.37 -17.10 12.09
N ALA A 87 1.40 -17.76 11.55
CA ALA A 87 2.79 -17.32 11.72
C ALA A 87 3.04 -15.98 11.03
N MET A 88 2.47 -15.76 9.83
CA MET A 88 2.54 -14.47 9.12
C MET A 88 1.92 -13.34 9.94
N ASP A 89 0.73 -13.56 10.53
CA ASP A 89 0.04 -12.54 11.33
C ASP A 89 0.81 -12.20 12.61
N ARG A 90 1.37 -13.20 13.30
CA ARG A 90 2.27 -12.96 14.44
C ARG A 90 3.47 -12.12 14.01
N ALA A 91 4.14 -12.51 12.94
CA ALA A 91 5.36 -11.84 12.47
C ALA A 91 5.11 -10.37 12.06
N VAL A 92 4.00 -10.06 11.40
CA VAL A 92 3.71 -8.69 10.99
C VAL A 92 3.35 -7.79 12.18
N ARG A 93 2.72 -8.34 13.22
CA ARG A 93 2.36 -7.60 14.44
C ARG A 93 3.58 -7.16 15.25
N GLU A 94 4.68 -7.91 15.21
CA GLU A 94 5.95 -7.53 15.84
C GLU A 94 6.58 -6.25 15.23
N LEU A 95 6.09 -5.79 14.08
CA LEU A 95 6.55 -4.57 13.43
C LEU A 95 5.75 -3.31 13.82
N LEU A 96 4.70 -3.46 14.67
CA LEU A 96 3.85 -2.33 15.10
C LEU A 96 4.63 -1.32 15.91
N GLY A 97 4.28 -0.04 15.76
CA GLY A 97 4.86 1.08 16.49
C GLY A 97 5.73 1.98 15.61
N LEU A 98 6.41 2.90 16.30
CA LEU A 98 7.33 3.87 15.70
C LEU A 98 8.73 3.25 15.59
N HIS A 99 9.19 2.98 14.39
CA HIS A 99 10.48 2.33 14.13
C HIS A 99 11.19 2.93 12.93
N ASP A 100 12.49 2.70 12.84
CA ASP A 100 13.27 2.93 11.63
C ASP A 100 13.16 1.71 10.70
N PHE A 101 12.38 1.85 9.64
CA PHE A 101 12.14 0.80 8.64
C PHE A 101 13.22 0.71 7.55
N LEU A 102 14.46 1.14 7.81
CA LEU A 102 15.54 1.14 6.82
C LEU A 102 15.71 -0.23 6.14
N SER A 103 15.62 -1.33 6.87
CA SER A 103 15.75 -2.69 6.32
C SER A 103 14.68 -3.02 5.27
N PHE A 104 13.50 -2.38 5.35
CA PHE A 104 12.37 -2.58 4.44
C PHE A 104 12.22 -1.46 3.40
N CYS A 105 13.05 -0.42 3.45
CA CYS A 105 12.91 0.76 2.61
C CYS A 105 14.04 0.88 1.59
N LYS A 106 13.73 1.44 0.41
CA LYS A 106 14.76 2.01 -0.46
C LYS A 106 15.00 3.45 -0.02
N PRO A 107 16.15 3.78 0.58
CA PRO A 107 16.45 5.13 1.05
C PRO A 107 16.39 6.14 -0.10
N ARG A 108 16.02 7.37 0.22
CA ARG A 108 16.06 8.52 -0.69
C ARG A 108 16.71 9.69 0.04
N VAL A 109 17.52 10.45 -0.67
CA VAL A 109 18.12 11.70 -0.15
C VAL A 109 17.00 12.64 0.32
N GLY A 110 17.13 13.22 1.51
CA GLY A 110 16.15 14.12 2.11
C GLY A 110 14.83 13.43 2.54
N ALA A 111 14.86 12.14 2.86
CA ALA A 111 13.69 11.43 3.36
C ALA A 111 14.07 10.44 4.47
N THR A 112 13.48 10.59 5.64
CA THR A 112 13.63 9.64 6.76
C THR A 112 12.96 8.30 6.46
N THR A 113 13.45 7.23 7.09
CA THR A 113 12.86 5.89 7.08
C THR A 113 12.08 5.56 8.36
N VAL A 114 12.02 6.50 9.31
CA VAL A 114 11.26 6.37 10.55
C VAL A 114 9.77 6.52 10.25
N ARG A 115 8.96 5.50 10.62
CA ARG A 115 7.51 5.43 10.37
C ARG A 115 6.80 4.81 11.56
N GLU A 116 5.56 5.19 11.75
CA GLU A 116 4.68 4.57 12.72
C GLU A 116 3.74 3.59 12.01
N LEU A 117 4.01 2.28 12.13
CA LEU A 117 3.09 1.24 11.68
C LEU A 117 1.99 1.08 12.72
N GLN A 118 0.78 1.56 12.41
CA GLN A 118 -0.33 1.69 13.34
C GLN A 118 -1.20 0.43 13.40
N ARG A 119 -1.35 -0.25 12.26
CA ARG A 119 -2.13 -1.50 12.16
C ARG A 119 -1.43 -2.44 11.18
N ALA A 120 -1.42 -3.71 11.55
CA ALA A 120 -0.90 -4.78 10.71
C ALA A 120 -1.69 -6.06 10.98
N SER A 121 -2.10 -6.76 9.92
CA SER A 121 -2.77 -8.07 10.05
C SER A 121 -2.58 -8.90 8.79
N VAL A 122 -2.65 -10.22 8.97
CA VAL A 122 -2.71 -11.18 7.86
C VAL A 122 -3.91 -12.08 8.10
N THR A 123 -4.78 -12.19 7.11
CA THR A 123 -6.02 -13.00 7.20
C THR A 123 -6.24 -13.78 5.92
N ARG A 124 -6.86 -14.97 6.03
CA ARG A 124 -7.35 -15.74 4.89
C ARG A 124 -8.86 -15.51 4.75
N GLY A 125 -9.30 -15.04 3.59
CA GLY A 125 -10.70 -14.85 3.25
C GLY A 125 -11.42 -16.18 3.00
N ALA A 126 -12.74 -16.12 2.89
CA ALA A 126 -13.57 -17.29 2.58
C ALA A 126 -13.27 -17.89 1.19
N ASP A 127 -12.77 -17.07 0.26
CA ASP A 127 -12.30 -17.46 -1.07
C ASP A 127 -10.87 -18.07 -1.06
N GLY A 128 -10.28 -18.23 0.13
CA GLY A 128 -8.91 -18.72 0.32
C GLY A 128 -7.83 -17.66 0.14
N THR A 129 -8.12 -16.50 -0.45
CA THR A 129 -7.13 -15.41 -0.66
C THR A 129 -6.58 -14.91 0.65
N ILE A 130 -5.26 -14.80 0.74
CA ILE A 130 -4.58 -14.21 1.89
C ILE A 130 -4.44 -12.70 1.65
N THR A 131 -4.86 -11.90 2.63
CA THR A 131 -4.73 -10.45 2.62
C THR A 131 -3.79 -10.02 3.74
N VAL A 132 -2.72 -9.32 3.36
CA VAL A 132 -1.87 -8.57 4.29
C VAL A 132 -2.34 -7.12 4.28
N ALA A 133 -2.82 -6.63 5.43
CA ALA A 133 -3.31 -5.26 5.60
C ALA A 133 -2.36 -4.47 6.50
N LEU A 134 -1.89 -3.31 6.03
CA LEU A 134 -0.97 -2.43 6.75
C LEU A 134 -1.49 -1.01 6.75
N THR A 135 -1.49 -0.34 7.91
CA THR A 135 -1.80 1.09 8.04
C THR A 135 -0.67 1.79 8.78
N ALA A 136 -0.15 2.89 8.23
CA ALA A 136 0.91 3.69 8.83
C ALA A 136 0.66 5.19 8.60
N ASP A 137 1.33 6.03 9.39
CA ASP A 137 1.38 7.49 9.19
C ASP A 137 1.88 7.85 7.80
N ALA A 138 2.90 7.13 7.33
CA ALA A 138 3.42 7.17 5.98
C ALA A 138 4.19 5.87 5.67
N PHE A 139 4.46 5.63 4.39
CA PHE A 139 5.33 4.53 3.96
C PHE A 139 6.52 5.08 3.18
N CYS A 140 7.71 4.57 3.48
CA CYS A 140 8.87 4.82 2.64
C CYS A 140 8.85 3.90 1.40
N HIS A 141 9.68 4.25 0.42
CA HIS A 141 9.67 3.54 -0.87
C HIS A 141 9.98 2.05 -0.70
N HIS A 142 9.15 1.20 -1.23
CA HIS A 142 9.17 -0.28 -1.16
C HIS A 142 8.71 -0.90 0.17
N MET A 143 8.49 -0.11 1.24
CA MET A 143 8.25 -0.62 2.59
C MET A 143 7.17 -1.72 2.65
N VAL A 144 5.96 -1.46 2.14
CA VAL A 144 4.86 -2.44 2.16
C VAL A 144 5.27 -3.75 1.48
N ARG A 145 5.83 -3.69 0.28
CA ARG A 145 6.22 -4.88 -0.49
C ARG A 145 7.37 -5.65 0.16
N SER A 146 8.28 -4.96 0.83
CA SER A 146 9.39 -5.60 1.57
C SER A 146 8.87 -6.29 2.83
N ILE A 147 7.96 -5.66 3.59
CA ILE A 147 7.28 -6.30 4.73
C ILE A 147 6.52 -7.54 4.27
N VAL A 148 5.71 -7.43 3.21
CA VAL A 148 4.96 -8.57 2.65
C VAL A 148 5.90 -9.71 2.25
N GLY A 149 7.00 -9.41 1.55
CA GLY A 149 7.99 -10.41 1.17
C GLY A 149 8.60 -11.12 2.39
N ALA A 150 8.89 -10.37 3.46
CA ALA A 150 9.41 -10.94 4.70
C ALA A 150 8.41 -11.87 5.38
N VAL A 151 7.15 -11.45 5.56
CA VAL A 151 6.14 -12.28 6.23
C VAL A 151 5.72 -13.49 5.39
N VAL A 152 5.75 -13.41 4.07
CA VAL A 152 5.54 -14.59 3.19
C VAL A 152 6.65 -15.63 3.41
N ARG A 153 7.92 -15.21 3.59
CA ARG A 153 9.01 -16.13 3.91
C ARG A 153 8.82 -16.82 5.27
N VAL A 154 8.20 -16.12 6.24
CA VAL A 154 7.78 -16.75 7.51
C VAL A 154 6.66 -17.76 7.26
N GLY A 155 5.64 -17.39 6.47
CA GLY A 155 4.55 -18.31 6.11
C GLY A 155 5.01 -19.58 5.37
N GLN A 156 6.09 -19.49 4.59
CA GLN A 156 6.76 -20.61 3.94
C GLN A 156 7.60 -21.48 4.91
N GLY A 157 7.69 -21.10 6.20
CA GLY A 157 8.55 -21.78 7.18
C GLY A 157 10.06 -21.60 6.93
N ARG A 158 10.47 -20.61 6.10
CA ARG A 158 11.90 -20.35 5.81
C ARG A 158 12.58 -19.54 6.91
N TYR A 159 11.82 -18.80 7.70
CA TYR A 159 12.25 -18.05 8.86
C TYR A 159 11.18 -18.15 9.95
N ASP A 160 11.59 -17.97 11.20
CA ASP A 160 10.67 -17.89 12.34
C ASP A 160 9.86 -16.57 12.36
N ALA A 161 8.84 -16.49 13.21
CA ALA A 161 7.99 -15.32 13.30
C ALA A 161 8.71 -14.07 13.84
N ALA A 162 9.81 -14.21 14.58
CA ALA A 162 10.60 -13.10 15.12
C ALA A 162 11.55 -12.50 14.07
N TRP A 163 11.84 -13.21 12.98
CA TRP A 163 12.83 -12.77 11.99
C TRP A 163 12.55 -11.38 11.39
N PRO A 164 11.30 -10.98 11.02
CA PRO A 164 11.05 -9.62 10.52
C PRO A 164 11.38 -8.54 11.55
N ALA A 165 11.12 -8.77 12.86
CA ALA A 165 11.48 -7.84 13.93
C ALA A 165 13.02 -7.75 14.11
N GLN A 166 13.73 -8.86 14.04
CA GLN A 166 15.19 -8.87 14.05
C GLN A 166 15.76 -8.07 12.86
N ARG A 167 15.15 -8.18 11.68
CA ARG A 167 15.54 -7.37 10.51
C ARG A 167 15.26 -5.88 10.72
N LEU A 168 14.16 -5.54 11.38
CA LEU A 168 13.81 -4.15 11.74
C LEU A 168 14.89 -3.56 12.65
N GLU A 169 15.27 -4.28 13.70
CA GLU A 169 16.28 -3.86 14.67
C GLU A 169 17.68 -3.72 14.04
N ALA A 170 18.04 -4.62 13.12
CA ALA A 170 19.33 -4.60 12.44
C ALA A 170 19.56 -3.34 11.60
N ARG A 171 18.51 -2.66 11.12
CA ARG A 171 18.56 -1.45 10.28
C ARG A 171 19.52 -1.58 9.08
N VAL A 172 19.54 -2.76 8.48
CA VAL A 172 20.41 -3.07 7.33
C VAL A 172 19.54 -3.50 6.17
N ARG A 173 19.65 -2.80 5.05
CA ARG A 173 19.02 -3.19 3.80
C ARG A 173 19.96 -4.10 3.01
N ASP A 174 19.61 -5.35 2.87
CA ASP A 174 20.32 -6.34 2.09
C ASP A 174 19.38 -7.21 1.23
N ALA A 175 19.93 -8.20 0.55
CA ALA A 175 19.18 -9.10 -0.32
C ALA A 175 18.32 -10.15 0.43
N THR A 176 18.42 -10.25 1.75
CA THR A 176 17.67 -11.25 2.53
C THR A 176 16.19 -10.91 2.60
N VAL A 177 15.87 -9.60 2.59
CA VAL A 177 14.48 -9.12 2.51
C VAL A 177 14.03 -9.08 1.06
N VAL A 178 13.38 -10.15 0.61
CA VAL A 178 12.82 -10.25 -0.74
C VAL A 178 11.60 -9.34 -0.88
N MET A 179 11.58 -8.53 -1.94
CA MET A 179 10.46 -7.62 -2.20
C MET A 179 9.35 -8.33 -2.98
N ALA A 180 8.13 -8.34 -2.43
CA ALA A 180 6.95 -8.89 -3.10
C ALA A 180 6.69 -8.21 -4.47
N PRO A 181 6.11 -8.90 -5.48
CA PRO A 181 5.72 -8.32 -6.75
C PRO A 181 4.80 -7.11 -6.62
N ALA A 182 4.77 -6.23 -7.61
CA ALA A 182 3.97 -4.99 -7.50
C ALA A 182 2.47 -5.21 -7.66
N HIS A 183 2.05 -6.19 -8.44
CA HIS A 183 0.66 -6.37 -8.88
C HIS A 183 -0.33 -6.77 -7.76
N GLY A 184 0.14 -7.36 -6.65
CA GLY A 184 -0.71 -7.67 -5.49
C GLY A 184 -1.02 -6.46 -4.58
N LEU A 185 -0.37 -5.32 -4.80
CA LEU A 185 -0.43 -4.15 -3.93
C LEU A 185 -1.57 -3.20 -4.31
N VAL A 186 -2.38 -2.81 -3.32
CA VAL A 186 -3.46 -1.82 -3.46
C VAL A 186 -3.30 -0.75 -2.38
N LEU A 187 -3.33 0.54 -2.77
CA LEU A 187 -3.61 1.62 -1.82
C LEU A 187 -5.12 1.61 -1.57
N ASP A 188 -5.52 1.18 -0.39
CA ASP A 188 -6.91 0.94 -0.01
C ASP A 188 -7.59 2.19 0.53
N ALA A 189 -6.90 2.90 1.44
CA ALA A 189 -7.45 4.06 2.10
C ALA A 189 -6.40 5.14 2.38
N VAL A 190 -6.85 6.39 2.37
CA VAL A 190 -6.12 7.54 2.90
C VAL A 190 -7.02 8.23 3.91
N HIS A 191 -6.57 8.33 5.15
CA HIS A 191 -7.33 8.94 6.23
C HIS A 191 -6.88 10.38 6.43
N TYR A 192 -7.84 11.27 6.55
CA TYR A 192 -7.65 12.69 6.80
C TYR A 192 -8.26 13.07 8.15
N PRO A 193 -7.79 14.13 8.79
CA PRO A 193 -8.45 14.69 9.96
C PRO A 193 -9.76 15.41 9.57
N ASP A 194 -10.46 15.94 10.56
CA ASP A 194 -11.62 16.78 10.32
C ASP A 194 -11.27 18.00 9.43
N ALA A 195 -12.26 18.50 8.69
CA ALA A 195 -12.11 19.56 7.70
C ALA A 195 -11.34 20.80 8.25
N ARG A 196 -11.58 21.15 9.51
CA ARG A 196 -10.96 22.32 10.18
C ARG A 196 -9.46 22.15 10.44
N GLU A 197 -8.96 20.91 10.47
CA GLU A 197 -7.57 20.58 10.83
C GLU A 197 -6.69 20.33 9.59
N LEU A 198 -7.29 20.23 8.39
CA LEU A 198 -6.60 19.87 7.14
C LEU A 198 -5.43 20.79 6.82
N ALA A 199 -5.64 22.11 6.91
CA ALA A 199 -4.63 23.12 6.60
C ALA A 199 -3.46 23.08 7.61
N GLU A 200 -3.77 23.00 8.91
CA GLU A 200 -2.76 22.95 9.97
C GLU A 200 -1.96 21.65 9.87
N ARG A 201 -2.63 20.52 9.65
CA ARG A 201 -1.95 19.23 9.42
C ARG A 201 -0.97 19.32 8.25
N ALA A 202 -1.39 19.91 7.13
CA ALA A 202 -0.52 20.10 5.96
C ALA A 202 0.70 20.96 6.30
N ARG A 203 0.53 22.05 7.04
CA ARG A 203 1.60 22.95 7.47
C ARG A 203 2.63 22.21 8.35
N VAL A 204 2.17 21.52 9.40
CA VAL A 204 3.04 20.78 10.33
C VAL A 204 3.79 19.65 9.62
N THR A 205 3.11 18.93 8.71
CA THR A 205 3.73 17.81 7.98
C THR A 205 4.79 18.30 6.98
N ARG A 206 4.63 19.50 6.38
CA ARG A 206 5.64 20.09 5.52
C ARG A 206 6.85 20.58 6.31
N ALA A 207 6.64 21.27 7.44
CA ALA A 207 7.72 21.77 8.29
C ALA A 207 8.67 20.64 8.72
N ARG A 208 8.15 19.51 9.19
CA ARG A 208 8.94 18.33 9.57
C ARG A 208 9.81 17.73 8.46
N ARG A 209 9.58 18.10 7.20
CA ARG A 209 10.38 17.63 6.06
C ARG A 209 11.42 18.63 5.59
N SER A 210 11.31 19.88 6.00
CA SER A 210 12.31 20.91 5.73
C SER A 210 13.40 20.97 6.81
N ASP A 211 13.16 20.33 7.95
CA ASP A 211 14.09 20.29 9.10
C ASP A 211 14.95 19.00 9.10
N ASP A 212 14.71 18.06 8.20
CA ASP A 212 15.48 16.82 7.93
C ASP A 212 16.41 17.00 6.70
#